data_8dc05afeae82cc2fe8951d1c5edef2a3
#
_entry.id   8dc05afeae82cc2fe8951d1c5edef2a3
#
_cell.length_a   1.000
_cell.length_b   1.000
_cell.length_c   1.000
_cell.angle_alpha   90.00
_cell.angle_beta   90.00
_cell.angle_gamma   90.00
#
_symmetry.space_group_name_H-M   'P 1'
#
loop_
_entity.id
_entity.type
_entity.pdbx_description
1 polymer ?
#
loop_
_entity_poly.entity_id
_entity_poly.type
_entity_poly.pdbx_seq_one_letter_code
_entity_poly.pdbx_strand_id
1 'polypeptide(L)'
;FFVDKFQIPLAKSYGADAILIILAGVSDKLANELYEEALRLDMSVIVEVHTVDEAKQALKFKDALIGINNRNLKTLKTDINTTFDIHDVLVSHTGPLISESGIKTKDELLELSNKTSIKTFLIGESLLKDLENNSIFSVL
;
A
#
# COMPACT_ATOMS: atom_id res chain seq x y z
N PHE A 1 0.64 -12.65 3.32
CA PHE A 1 1.77 -12.63 2.37
C PHE A 1 1.58 -13.76 1.35
N PHE A 2 1.44 -13.39 0.09
CA PHE A 2 1.32 -14.35 -1.00
C PHE A 2 2.71 -14.71 -1.50
N VAL A 3 3.04 -15.99 -1.50
CA VAL A 3 4.34 -16.54 -1.94
C VAL A 3 4.16 -17.64 -3.00
N ASP A 4 2.93 -17.98 -3.32
CA ASP A 4 2.56 -18.95 -4.33
C ASP A 4 1.21 -18.59 -4.95
N LYS A 5 1.09 -18.70 -6.27
CA LYS A 5 -0.15 -18.34 -6.98
C LYS A 5 -1.37 -19.18 -6.57
N PHE A 6 -1.17 -20.41 -6.07
CA PHE A 6 -2.26 -21.25 -5.55
C PHE A 6 -2.99 -20.63 -4.36
N GLN A 7 -2.32 -19.74 -3.61
CA GLN A 7 -2.94 -19.02 -2.50
C GLN A 7 -4.05 -18.06 -2.97
N ILE A 8 -4.02 -17.61 -4.23
CA ILE A 8 -5.03 -16.67 -4.76
C ILE A 8 -6.41 -17.32 -4.88
N PRO A 9 -6.60 -18.47 -5.60
CA PRO A 9 -7.89 -19.15 -5.64
C PRO A 9 -8.33 -19.62 -4.26
N LEU A 10 -7.41 -19.99 -3.38
CA LEU A 10 -7.73 -20.33 -2.00
C LEU A 10 -8.32 -19.13 -1.25
N ALA A 11 -7.68 -17.96 -1.33
CA ALA A 11 -8.19 -16.74 -0.72
C ALA A 11 -9.59 -16.37 -1.27
N LYS A 12 -9.78 -16.48 -2.59
CA LYS A 12 -11.09 -16.27 -3.24
C LYS A 12 -12.15 -17.22 -2.69
N SER A 13 -11.81 -18.50 -2.48
CA SER A 13 -12.74 -19.48 -1.93
C SER A 13 -13.20 -19.17 -0.50
N TYR A 14 -12.40 -18.42 0.25
CA TYR A 14 -12.74 -17.90 1.57
C TYR A 14 -13.44 -16.54 1.53
N GLY A 15 -13.76 -16.03 0.34
CA GLY A 15 -14.53 -14.80 0.18
C GLY A 15 -13.66 -13.54 0.11
N ALA A 16 -12.35 -13.64 -0.17
CA ALA A 16 -11.52 -12.47 -0.38
C ALA A 16 -11.88 -11.75 -1.69
N ASP A 17 -12.01 -10.43 -1.65
CA ASP A 17 -12.27 -9.57 -2.80
C ASP A 17 -10.99 -8.92 -3.34
N ALA A 18 -9.93 -8.89 -2.53
CA ALA A 18 -8.65 -8.27 -2.88
C ALA A 18 -7.48 -9.06 -2.30
N ILE A 19 -6.31 -8.87 -2.89
CA ILE A 19 -5.03 -9.39 -2.40
C ILE A 19 -4.01 -8.29 -2.23
N LEU A 20 -3.02 -8.53 -1.37
CA LEU A 20 -1.85 -7.67 -1.19
C LEU A 20 -0.60 -8.38 -1.72
N ILE A 21 0.09 -7.75 -2.68
CA ILE A 21 1.39 -8.17 -3.19
C ILE A 21 2.45 -7.23 -2.63
N ILE A 22 3.36 -7.75 -1.80
CA ILE A 22 4.46 -6.96 -1.21
C ILE A 22 5.70 -7.16 -2.07
N LEU A 23 6.12 -6.15 -2.85
CA LEU A 23 7.24 -6.29 -3.79
C LEU A 23 8.56 -6.60 -3.09
N ALA A 24 8.78 -6.09 -1.88
CA ALA A 24 9.96 -6.44 -1.08
C ALA A 24 10.08 -7.94 -0.74
N GLY A 25 8.97 -8.70 -0.80
CA GLY A 25 8.90 -10.10 -0.37
C GLY A 25 8.82 -11.13 -1.49
N VAL A 26 8.74 -10.70 -2.76
CA VAL A 26 8.55 -11.60 -3.89
C VAL A 26 9.47 -11.25 -5.07
N SER A 27 9.78 -12.24 -5.91
CA SER A 27 10.47 -11.98 -7.16
C SER A 27 9.54 -11.27 -8.15
N ASP A 28 10.13 -10.56 -9.12
CA ASP A 28 9.39 -9.87 -10.20
C ASP A 28 8.49 -10.83 -10.99
N LYS A 29 8.99 -12.05 -11.25
CA LYS A 29 8.21 -13.11 -11.91
C LYS A 29 7.00 -13.51 -11.08
N LEU A 30 7.19 -13.77 -9.79
CA LEU A 30 6.09 -14.17 -8.92
C LEU A 30 5.06 -13.05 -8.74
N ALA A 31 5.51 -11.80 -8.61
CA ALA A 31 4.60 -10.65 -8.53
C ALA A 31 3.68 -10.57 -9.76
N ASN A 32 4.21 -10.79 -10.97
CA ASN A 32 3.39 -10.85 -12.19
C ASN A 32 2.41 -12.01 -12.17
N GLU A 33 2.87 -13.22 -11.79
CA GLU A 33 2.01 -14.41 -11.73
C GLU A 33 0.86 -14.24 -10.73
N LEU A 34 1.13 -13.64 -9.56
CA LEU A 34 0.11 -13.33 -8.56
C LEU A 34 -0.89 -12.29 -9.06
N TYR A 35 -0.40 -11.23 -9.70
CA TYR A 35 -1.23 -10.17 -10.26
C TYR A 35 -2.18 -10.70 -11.34
N GLU A 36 -1.66 -11.43 -12.33
CA GLU A 36 -2.46 -12.01 -13.40
C GLU A 36 -3.52 -12.99 -12.88
N GLU A 37 -3.15 -13.85 -11.92
CA GLU A 37 -4.09 -14.81 -11.33
C GLU A 37 -5.20 -14.10 -10.55
N ALA A 38 -4.90 -13.02 -9.82
CA ALA A 38 -5.90 -12.24 -9.12
C ALA A 38 -6.90 -11.59 -10.10
N LEU A 39 -6.41 -10.96 -11.17
CA LEU A 39 -7.27 -10.39 -12.21
C LEU A 39 -8.14 -11.44 -12.88
N ARG A 40 -7.58 -12.64 -13.17
CA ARG A 40 -8.33 -13.76 -13.75
C ARG A 40 -9.51 -14.20 -12.88
N LEU A 41 -9.40 -14.03 -11.56
CA LEU A 41 -10.44 -14.37 -10.57
C LEU A 41 -11.31 -13.16 -10.17
N ASP A 42 -11.22 -12.06 -10.91
CA ASP A 42 -11.96 -10.83 -10.63
C ASP A 42 -11.74 -10.34 -9.19
N MET A 43 -10.47 -10.26 -8.80
CA MET A 43 -10.03 -9.74 -7.51
C MET A 43 -9.26 -8.44 -7.70
N SER A 44 -9.46 -7.50 -6.80
CA SER A 44 -8.63 -6.30 -6.74
C SER A 44 -7.23 -6.61 -6.21
N VAL A 45 -6.24 -5.81 -6.63
CA VAL A 45 -4.86 -5.99 -6.20
C VAL A 45 -4.33 -4.70 -5.59
N ILE A 46 -3.75 -4.81 -4.40
CA ILE A 46 -2.90 -3.77 -3.82
C ILE A 46 -1.45 -4.23 -4.00
N VAL A 47 -0.62 -3.38 -4.61
CA VAL A 47 0.83 -3.60 -4.73
C VAL A 47 1.52 -2.70 -3.74
N GLU A 48 2.15 -3.28 -2.72
CA GLU A 48 2.86 -2.54 -1.67
C GLU A 48 4.32 -2.33 -2.04
N VAL A 49 4.78 -1.08 -1.87
CA VAL A 49 6.14 -0.63 -2.15
C VAL A 49 6.73 0.12 -0.95
N HIS A 50 8.06 -0.02 -0.76
CA HIS A 50 8.82 0.61 0.33
C HIS A 50 9.98 1.46 -0.17
N THR A 51 10.33 1.34 -1.45
CA THR A 51 11.47 2.03 -2.06
C THR A 51 11.10 2.61 -3.43
N VAL A 52 11.89 3.59 -3.86
CA VAL A 52 11.78 4.19 -5.21
C VAL A 52 11.92 3.13 -6.31
N ASP A 53 12.79 2.13 -6.12
CA ASP A 53 13.00 1.08 -7.13
C ASP A 53 11.80 0.13 -7.20
N GLU A 54 11.21 -0.24 -6.06
CA GLU A 54 9.95 -1.00 -6.03
C GLU A 54 8.80 -0.20 -6.66
N ALA A 55 8.74 1.12 -6.43
CA ALA A 55 7.74 1.99 -7.06
C ALA A 55 7.85 2.00 -8.59
N LYS A 56 9.07 2.07 -9.15
CA LYS A 56 9.29 1.93 -10.59
C LYS A 56 8.79 0.58 -11.14
N GLN A 57 9.05 -0.50 -10.39
CA GLN A 57 8.55 -1.82 -10.74
C GLN A 57 7.01 -1.89 -10.67
N ALA A 58 6.40 -1.21 -9.72
CA ALA A 58 4.96 -1.20 -9.53
C ALA A 58 4.19 -0.54 -10.70
N LEU A 59 4.80 0.37 -11.44
CA LEU A 59 4.16 1.07 -12.57
C LEU A 59 3.64 0.15 -13.68
N LYS A 60 4.13 -1.09 -13.77
CA LYS A 60 3.62 -2.08 -14.74
C LYS A 60 2.24 -2.65 -14.37
N PHE A 61 1.84 -2.60 -13.11
CA PHE A 61 0.58 -3.12 -12.60
C PHE A 61 -0.53 -2.04 -12.70
N LYS A 62 -0.96 -1.76 -13.91
CA LYS A 62 -1.78 -0.58 -14.23
C LYS A 62 -3.14 -0.52 -13.53
N ASP A 63 -3.74 -1.69 -13.26
CA ASP A 63 -5.06 -1.79 -12.63
C ASP A 63 -4.97 -2.00 -11.11
N ALA A 64 -3.77 -1.98 -10.53
CA ALA A 64 -3.57 -2.12 -9.10
C ALA A 64 -3.75 -0.77 -8.36
N LEU A 65 -4.16 -0.87 -7.10
CA LEU A 65 -3.90 0.19 -6.13
C LEU A 65 -2.44 0.05 -5.69
N ILE A 66 -1.72 1.17 -5.56
CA ILE A 66 -0.34 1.13 -5.04
C ILE A 66 -0.33 1.66 -3.62
N GLY A 67 0.09 0.79 -2.69
CA GLY A 67 0.30 1.12 -1.29
C GLY A 67 1.75 1.52 -1.03
N ILE A 68 1.98 2.74 -0.55
CA ILE A 68 3.30 3.23 -0.13
C ILE A 68 3.42 2.99 1.36
N ASN A 69 4.21 1.99 1.76
CA ASN A 69 4.38 1.66 3.17
C ASN A 69 5.55 2.44 3.78
N ASN A 70 5.23 3.36 4.70
CA ASN A 70 6.20 4.15 5.43
C ASN A 70 7.00 3.35 6.48
N ARG A 71 6.65 2.08 6.69
CA ARG A 71 7.36 1.20 7.63
C ARG A 71 8.47 0.43 6.93
N ASN A 72 9.70 0.64 7.35
CA ASN A 72 10.81 -0.18 6.91
C ASN A 72 10.67 -1.60 7.50
N LEU A 73 10.57 -2.62 6.66
CA LEU A 73 10.31 -4.00 7.08
C LEU A 73 11.47 -4.64 7.86
N LYS A 74 12.70 -4.11 7.74
CA LYS A 74 13.87 -4.63 8.45
C LYS A 74 14.02 -4.02 9.84
N THR A 75 13.80 -2.71 9.96
CA THR A 75 14.01 -1.96 11.21
C THR A 75 12.72 -1.71 11.98
N LEU A 76 11.57 -1.91 11.34
CA LEU A 76 10.22 -1.60 11.82
C LEU A 76 9.98 -0.10 12.12
N LYS A 77 10.94 0.75 11.82
CA LYS A 77 10.79 2.20 11.95
C LYS A 77 9.91 2.75 10.85
N THR A 78 9.15 3.79 11.17
CA THR A 78 8.28 4.48 10.23
C THR A 78 8.81 5.88 9.93
N ASP A 79 8.73 6.29 8.66
CA ASP A 79 9.07 7.62 8.19
C ASP A 79 8.13 8.05 7.05
N ILE A 80 7.31 9.07 7.29
CA ILE A 80 6.35 9.58 6.29
C ILE A 80 7.02 10.20 5.05
N ASN A 81 8.31 10.57 5.15
CA ASN A 81 9.07 11.04 3.99
C ASN A 81 9.16 9.98 2.88
N THR A 82 9.07 8.69 3.23
CA THR A 82 8.98 7.60 2.25
C THR A 82 7.85 7.85 1.25
N THR A 83 6.68 8.31 1.73
CA THR A 83 5.55 8.62 0.84
C THR A 83 5.90 9.78 -0.12
N PHE A 84 6.55 10.83 0.33
CA PHE A 84 6.92 11.96 -0.54
C PHE A 84 7.92 11.52 -1.62
N ASP A 85 8.98 10.82 -1.23
CA ASP A 85 10.03 10.35 -2.15
C ASP A 85 9.47 9.40 -3.23
N ILE A 86 8.55 8.52 -2.86
CA ILE A 86 7.95 7.53 -3.75
C ILE A 86 6.84 8.14 -4.60
N HIS A 87 6.04 9.06 -4.06
CA HIS A 87 4.93 9.69 -4.76
C HIS A 87 5.37 10.30 -6.10
N ASP A 88 6.52 10.98 -6.15
CA ASP A 88 7.02 11.63 -7.37
C ASP A 88 7.28 10.62 -8.51
N VAL A 89 7.65 9.39 -8.16
CA VAL A 89 7.83 8.30 -9.15
C VAL A 89 6.49 7.79 -9.66
N LEU A 90 5.45 7.82 -8.82
CA LEU A 90 4.13 7.25 -9.10
C LEU A 90 3.14 8.25 -9.74
N VAL A 91 3.55 9.48 -10.02
CA VAL A 91 2.68 10.51 -10.63
C VAL A 91 2.02 10.05 -11.94
N SER A 92 2.68 9.18 -12.70
CA SER A 92 2.15 8.62 -13.96
C SER A 92 1.20 7.44 -13.75
N HIS A 93 1.08 6.89 -12.54
CA HIS A 93 0.15 5.81 -12.24
C HIS A 93 -1.29 6.35 -12.23
N THR A 94 -2.19 5.67 -12.94
CA THR A 94 -3.59 6.11 -13.08
C THR A 94 -4.51 5.55 -12.00
N GLY A 95 -4.08 4.50 -11.29
CA GLY A 95 -4.82 3.90 -10.20
C GLY A 95 -4.69 4.68 -8.88
N PRO A 96 -5.49 4.33 -7.87
CA PRO A 96 -5.41 4.94 -6.55
C PRO A 96 -4.06 4.68 -5.86
N LEU A 97 -3.55 5.71 -5.17
CA LEU A 97 -2.41 5.61 -4.28
C LEU A 97 -2.87 5.63 -2.83
N ILE A 98 -2.24 4.80 -2.00
CA ILE A 98 -2.51 4.68 -0.57
C ILE A 98 -1.21 4.97 0.18
N SER A 99 -1.22 5.82 1.20
CA SER A 99 -0.11 5.94 2.15
C SER A 99 -0.41 5.10 3.40
N GLU A 100 0.52 4.22 3.74
CA GLU A 100 0.33 3.20 4.77
C GLU A 100 1.36 3.32 5.89
N SER A 101 0.92 3.10 7.12
CA SER A 101 1.76 3.10 8.32
C SER A 101 2.38 4.47 8.67
N GLY A 102 2.73 4.65 9.94
CA GLY A 102 3.54 5.76 10.41
C GLY A 102 2.86 7.10 10.52
N ILE A 103 1.60 7.25 10.12
CA ILE A 103 0.82 8.48 10.29
C ILE A 103 0.31 8.49 11.73
N LYS A 104 0.78 9.46 12.52
CA LYS A 104 0.53 9.51 13.97
C LYS A 104 -0.36 10.68 14.38
N THR A 105 -0.36 11.75 13.58
CA THR A 105 -1.06 12.98 13.88
C THR A 105 -1.90 13.48 12.72
N LYS A 106 -2.87 14.34 13.05
CA LYS A 106 -3.67 15.07 12.08
C LYS A 106 -2.80 15.90 11.12
N ASP A 107 -1.77 16.55 11.66
CA ASP A 107 -0.90 17.43 10.86
C ASP A 107 -0.12 16.62 9.81
N GLU A 108 0.42 15.46 10.18
CA GLU A 108 1.07 14.54 9.23
C GLU A 108 0.10 14.08 8.12
N LEU A 109 -1.14 13.74 8.48
CA LEU A 109 -2.16 13.36 7.50
C LEU A 109 -2.48 14.51 6.54
N LEU A 110 -2.69 15.71 7.08
CA LEU A 110 -2.95 16.92 6.28
C LEU A 110 -1.75 17.27 5.40
N GLU A 111 -0.53 17.14 5.91
CA GLU A 111 0.69 17.36 5.14
C GLU A 111 0.78 16.43 3.93
N LEU A 112 0.59 15.11 4.14
CA LEU A 112 0.54 14.13 3.05
C LEU A 112 -0.54 14.47 2.04
N SER A 113 -1.76 14.75 2.51
CA SER A 113 -2.89 15.07 1.65
C SER A 113 -2.70 16.36 0.85
N ASN A 114 -2.01 17.36 1.39
CA ASN A 114 -1.82 18.66 0.73
C ASN A 114 -0.63 18.66 -0.24
N LYS A 115 0.43 17.91 0.10
CA LYS A 115 1.67 17.88 -0.70
C LYS A 115 1.68 16.77 -1.77
N THR A 116 0.72 15.85 -1.74
CA THR A 116 0.61 14.75 -2.70
C THR A 116 -0.79 14.65 -3.28
N SER A 117 -0.96 13.82 -4.32
CA SER A 117 -2.28 13.45 -4.85
C SER A 117 -3.01 12.40 -3.99
N ILE A 118 -2.36 11.89 -2.93
CA ILE A 118 -2.88 10.80 -2.11
C ILE A 118 -3.99 11.32 -1.19
N LYS A 119 -5.14 10.64 -1.23
CA LYS A 119 -6.32 10.92 -0.40
C LYS A 119 -6.80 9.68 0.37
N THR A 120 -6.10 8.55 0.23
CA THR A 120 -6.42 7.30 0.89
C THR A 120 -5.28 6.92 1.82
N PHE A 121 -5.61 6.59 3.07
CA PHE A 121 -4.63 6.30 4.12
C PHE A 121 -5.02 5.02 4.85
N LEU A 122 -4.02 4.18 5.13
CA LEU A 122 -4.19 2.99 5.97
C LEU A 122 -3.50 3.23 7.31
N ILE A 123 -4.31 3.40 8.35
CA ILE A 123 -3.86 3.77 9.69
C ILE A 123 -4.43 2.77 10.69
N GLY A 124 -3.57 2.06 11.39
CA GLY A 124 -3.97 1.09 12.42
C GLY A 124 -3.42 1.47 13.79
N GLU A 125 -2.11 1.37 13.97
CA GLU A 125 -1.44 1.49 15.27
C GLU A 125 -1.77 2.80 16.02
N SER A 126 -1.69 3.93 15.35
CA SER A 126 -1.93 5.23 15.99
C SER A 126 -3.40 5.46 16.36
N LEU A 127 -4.35 4.92 15.60
CA LEU A 127 -5.76 4.98 15.93
C LEU A 127 -6.10 4.10 17.14
N LEU A 128 -5.44 2.95 17.29
CA LEU A 128 -5.71 2.01 18.36
C LEU A 128 -5.03 2.37 19.68
N LYS A 129 -3.97 3.18 19.66
CA LYS A 129 -3.22 3.57 20.88
C LYS A 129 -3.96 4.54 21.76
N ASP A 130 -4.75 5.44 21.21
CA ASP A 130 -5.48 6.46 21.95
C ASP A 130 -6.78 6.82 21.22
N LEU A 131 -7.79 5.99 21.41
CA LEU A 131 -9.07 6.14 20.72
C LEU A 131 -9.84 7.39 21.17
N GLU A 132 -9.69 7.81 22.43
CA GLU A 132 -10.47 8.93 23.02
C GLU A 132 -9.91 10.30 22.63
N ASN A 133 -8.56 10.41 22.50
CA ASN A 133 -7.87 11.69 22.27
C ASN A 133 -7.22 11.78 20.88
N ASN A 134 -7.49 10.82 19.97
CA ASN A 134 -6.82 10.78 18.69
C ASN A 134 -7.32 11.88 17.76
N SER A 135 -6.47 12.89 17.53
CA SER A 135 -6.78 14.05 16.68
C SER A 135 -7.04 13.68 15.20
N ILE A 136 -6.60 12.50 14.74
CA ILE A 136 -6.82 12.03 13.37
C ILE A 136 -8.32 11.86 13.10
N PHE A 137 -9.12 11.40 14.07
CA PHE A 137 -10.57 11.25 13.89
C PHE A 137 -11.30 12.56 13.58
N SER A 138 -10.75 13.70 13.96
CA SER A 138 -11.36 15.00 13.69
C SER A 138 -11.25 15.46 12.23
N VAL A 139 -10.61 14.67 11.36
CA VAL A 139 -10.42 14.93 9.92
C VAL A 139 -11.34 14.05 9.07
N LEU A 140 -11.84 12.97 9.66
CA LEU A 140 -12.77 12.04 9.05
C LEU A 140 -14.22 12.49 9.26
#